data_d511c2db3d2a16ec4b28a0f6071ab9eb
#
_entry.id   d511c2db3d2a16ec4b28a0f6071ab9eb
#
_cell.length_a   1.000
_cell.length_b   1.000
_cell.length_c   1.000
_cell.angle_alpha   90.00
_cell.angle_beta   90.00
_cell.angle_gamma   90.00
#
_symmetry.space_group_name_H-M   'P 1'
#
loop_
_entity.id
_entity.type
_entity.pdbx_description
1 polymer ?
#
loop_
_entity_poly.entity_id
_entity_poly.type
_entity_poly.pdbx_seq_one_letter_code
_entity_poly.pdbx_strand_id
1 'polypeptide(L)'
;TVLYGLNRTGGIPSKEEIADGSNKYNTYAHPGLPPSPIGSPGSAAISAVMKPAEGDWLYFVTVNLQTGETLFATTQAEQDENTKKLTEYCNQNPGVCDGGNGSGATGSATPSAGAGDGQ
;
A
#
# COMPACT_ATOMS: atom_id res chain seq x y z
N THR A 1 -7.19 0.95 1.36
CA THR A 1 -8.65 0.81 1.33
C THR A 1 -9.19 0.17 2.61
N VAL A 2 -8.64 -0.95 3.05
CA VAL A 2 -9.10 -1.61 4.29
C VAL A 2 -9.04 -0.66 5.47
N LEU A 3 -7.92 0.00 5.66
CA LEU A 3 -7.75 0.92 6.78
C LEU A 3 -8.70 2.12 6.70
N TYR A 4 -8.98 2.58 5.50
CA TYR A 4 -9.93 3.68 5.32
C TYR A 4 -11.32 3.29 5.83
N GLY A 5 -11.78 2.08 5.47
CA GLY A 5 -13.07 1.59 5.95
C GLY A 5 -13.14 1.38 7.44
N LEU A 6 -11.98 1.19 8.09
CA LEU A 6 -11.89 1.04 9.54
C LEU A 6 -11.66 2.36 10.27
N ASN A 7 -11.64 3.48 9.54
CA ASN A 7 -11.33 4.80 10.09
C ASN A 7 -9.98 4.84 10.81
N ARG A 8 -9.00 4.13 10.25
CA ARG A 8 -7.68 4.04 10.85
C ARG A 8 -6.63 4.51 9.88
N THR A 9 -5.68 5.30 10.36
CA THR A 9 -4.57 5.79 9.55
C THR A 9 -3.28 5.12 10.00
N GLY A 10 -2.52 4.66 9.04
CA GLY A 10 -1.24 4.04 9.33
C GLY A 10 -1.34 2.58 9.77
N GLY A 11 -0.23 1.92 9.74
CA GLY A 11 -0.14 0.53 10.12
C GLY A 11 -0.48 -0.43 9.00
N ILE A 12 -0.52 -1.69 9.35
CA ILE A 12 -0.80 -2.77 8.41
C ILE A 12 -2.06 -3.50 8.89
N PRO A 13 -3.02 -3.78 8.02
CA PRO A 13 -4.21 -4.51 8.45
C PRO A 13 -3.89 -5.95 8.83
N SER A 14 -4.61 -6.47 9.81
CA SER A 14 -4.45 -7.86 10.22
C SER A 14 -5.07 -8.81 9.18
N LYS A 15 -4.80 -10.08 9.33
CA LYS A 15 -5.37 -11.09 8.43
C LYS A 15 -6.90 -11.11 8.51
N GLU A 16 -7.42 -10.94 9.70
CA GLU A 16 -8.87 -10.91 9.94
C GLU A 16 -9.48 -9.68 9.27
N GLU A 17 -8.83 -8.56 9.37
CA GLU A 17 -9.30 -7.33 8.74
C GLU A 17 -9.27 -7.44 7.21
N ILE A 18 -8.27 -8.11 6.66
CA ILE A 18 -8.19 -8.35 5.22
C ILE A 18 -9.29 -9.30 4.75
N ALA A 19 -9.69 -10.23 5.60
CA ALA A 19 -10.73 -11.20 5.25
C ALA A 19 -12.15 -10.66 5.49
N ASP A 20 -12.30 -9.52 6.13
CA ASP A 20 -13.61 -9.01 6.51
C ASP A 20 -14.38 -8.45 5.30
N GLY A 21 -15.36 -9.19 4.83
CA GLY A 21 -16.21 -8.75 3.73
C GLY A 21 -17.27 -7.73 4.11
N SER A 22 -17.47 -7.47 5.39
CA SER A 22 -18.43 -6.46 5.80
C SER A 22 -17.89 -5.04 5.60
N ASN A 23 -16.59 -4.89 5.51
CA ASN A 23 -15.97 -3.60 5.22
C ASN A 23 -16.06 -3.32 3.71
N LYS A 24 -16.92 -2.41 3.32
CA LYS A 24 -17.15 -2.10 1.90
C LYS A 24 -15.94 -1.52 1.19
N TYR A 25 -15.00 -0.97 1.92
CA TYR A 25 -13.76 -0.45 1.35
C TYR A 25 -12.66 -1.51 1.26
N ASN A 26 -12.97 -2.75 1.65
CA ASN A 26 -12.01 -3.84 1.56
C ASN A 26 -11.97 -4.38 0.13
N THR A 27 -11.01 -3.92 -0.64
CA THR A 27 -10.87 -4.33 -2.03
C THR A 27 -10.30 -5.75 -2.20
N TYR A 28 -9.87 -6.39 -1.12
CA TYR A 28 -9.56 -7.82 -1.18
C TYR A 28 -10.83 -8.67 -1.21
N ALA A 29 -11.90 -8.17 -0.61
CA ALA A 29 -13.15 -8.92 -0.52
C ALA A 29 -14.18 -8.49 -1.57
N HIS A 30 -14.01 -7.32 -2.15
CA HIS A 30 -14.97 -6.77 -3.11
C HIS A 30 -14.27 -6.40 -4.41
N PRO A 31 -14.77 -6.88 -5.55
CA PRO A 31 -14.19 -6.50 -6.83
C PRO A 31 -14.53 -5.06 -7.19
N GLY A 32 -13.71 -4.48 -8.03
CA GLY A 32 -13.96 -3.14 -8.54
C GLY A 32 -13.37 -2.06 -7.64
N LEU A 33 -13.83 -0.87 -7.86
CA LEU A 33 -13.33 0.29 -7.12
C LEU A 33 -14.02 0.43 -5.76
N PRO A 34 -13.38 1.13 -4.81
CA PRO A 34 -14.05 1.44 -3.54
C PRO A 34 -15.33 2.23 -3.76
N PRO A 35 -16.24 2.25 -2.77
CA PRO A 35 -17.53 2.96 -2.91
C PRO A 35 -17.40 4.45 -3.13
N SER A 36 -16.31 5.03 -2.74
CA SER A 36 -16.08 6.47 -2.91
C SER A 36 -14.58 6.75 -3.03
N PRO A 37 -14.19 7.93 -3.49
CA PRO A 37 -12.79 8.34 -3.39
C PRO A 37 -12.33 8.32 -1.94
N ILE A 38 -11.08 7.96 -1.73
CA ILE A 38 -10.53 7.85 -0.38
C ILE A 38 -9.38 8.81 -0.12
N GLY A 39 -9.10 9.71 -1.03
CA GLY A 39 -8.03 10.67 -0.85
C GLY A 39 -8.01 11.70 -1.95
N SER A 40 -7.09 12.63 -1.82
CA SER A 40 -6.89 13.70 -2.79
C SER A 40 -5.50 13.52 -3.41
N PRO A 41 -5.41 12.97 -4.61
CA PRO A 41 -4.12 12.71 -5.23
C PRO A 41 -3.43 13.99 -5.65
N GLY A 42 -2.11 13.99 -5.59
CA GLY A 42 -1.33 15.10 -6.10
C GLY A 42 -1.13 15.00 -7.60
N SER A 43 -0.45 15.98 -8.15
CA SER A 43 -0.27 16.05 -9.60
C SER A 43 0.50 14.87 -10.17
N ALA A 44 1.47 14.35 -9.45
CA ALA A 44 2.23 13.18 -9.92
C ALA A 44 1.34 11.94 -10.03
N ALA A 45 0.47 11.73 -9.07
CA ALA A 45 -0.44 10.60 -9.09
C ALA A 45 -1.47 10.73 -10.22
N ILE A 46 -1.97 11.92 -10.44
CA ILE A 46 -2.91 12.18 -11.52
C ILE A 46 -2.24 11.93 -12.87
N SER A 47 -1.02 12.41 -13.04
CA SER A 47 -0.26 12.19 -14.27
C SER A 47 0.00 10.72 -14.52
N ALA A 48 0.26 9.95 -13.47
CA ALA A 48 0.48 8.52 -13.60
C ALA A 48 -0.77 7.78 -14.08
N VAL A 49 -1.94 8.22 -13.67
CA VAL A 49 -3.19 7.63 -14.16
C VAL A 49 -3.42 7.97 -15.63
N MET A 50 -3.10 9.20 -16.01
CA MET A 50 -3.29 9.63 -17.39
C MET A 50 -2.31 8.96 -18.35
N LYS A 51 -1.13 8.65 -17.89
CA LYS A 51 -0.09 8.05 -18.70
C LYS A 51 0.70 7.03 -17.88
N PRO A 52 0.12 5.86 -17.60
CA PRO A 52 0.80 4.87 -16.77
C PRO A 52 2.03 4.28 -17.46
N ALA A 53 2.98 3.88 -16.64
CA ALA A 53 4.16 3.19 -17.16
C ALA A 53 3.75 1.83 -17.70
N GLU A 54 4.39 1.40 -18.77
CA GLU A 54 4.13 0.09 -19.33
C GLU A 54 4.82 -0.99 -18.49
N GLY A 55 4.13 -2.08 -18.23
CA GLY A 55 4.67 -3.20 -17.48
C GLY A 55 3.59 -4.20 -17.15
N ASP A 56 4.01 -5.38 -16.76
CA ASP A 56 3.10 -6.48 -16.45
C ASP A 56 2.98 -6.70 -14.94
N TRP A 57 3.20 -5.69 -14.16
CA TRP A 57 3.16 -5.80 -12.69
C TRP A 57 1.73 -6.01 -12.22
N LEU A 58 1.53 -7.08 -11.45
CA LEU A 58 0.26 -7.39 -10.83
C LEU A 58 0.27 -7.17 -9.33
N TYR A 59 1.44 -7.07 -8.74
CA TYR A 59 1.61 -6.95 -7.29
C TYR A 59 2.58 -5.84 -6.95
N PHE A 60 2.42 -5.29 -5.77
CA PHE A 60 3.38 -4.33 -5.23
C PHE A 60 3.36 -4.38 -3.71
N VAL A 61 4.46 -3.98 -3.10
CA VAL A 61 4.54 -3.87 -1.65
C VAL A 61 5.56 -2.78 -1.30
N THR A 62 5.21 -1.92 -0.38
CA THR A 62 6.13 -0.93 0.15
C THR A 62 7.01 -1.60 1.19
N VAL A 63 8.31 -1.62 0.96
CA VAL A 63 9.27 -2.34 1.80
C VAL A 63 9.99 -1.43 2.79
N ASN A 64 9.82 -0.14 2.69
CA ASN A 64 10.37 0.82 3.64
C ASN A 64 9.33 1.92 3.87
N LEU A 65 8.72 1.89 5.04
CA LEU A 65 7.62 2.81 5.35
C LEU A 65 8.08 4.24 5.59
N GLN A 66 9.37 4.46 5.80
CA GLN A 66 9.89 5.80 5.99
C GLN A 66 10.23 6.49 4.68
N THR A 67 10.80 5.76 3.75
CA THR A 67 11.16 6.33 2.45
C THR A 67 10.09 6.14 1.40
N GLY A 68 9.17 5.21 1.62
CA GLY A 68 8.15 4.88 0.63
C GLY A 68 8.64 3.95 -0.46
N GLU A 69 9.81 3.37 -0.30
CA GLU A 69 10.33 2.44 -1.31
C GLU A 69 9.34 1.32 -1.57
N THR A 70 8.96 1.14 -2.82
CA THR A 70 7.95 0.15 -3.21
C THR A 70 8.52 -0.76 -4.28
N LEU A 71 8.32 -2.05 -4.11
CA LEU A 71 8.75 -3.07 -5.06
C LEU A 71 7.55 -3.64 -5.79
N PHE A 72 7.71 -3.87 -7.07
CA PHE A 72 6.66 -4.40 -7.94
C PHE A 72 7.01 -5.82 -8.36
N ALA A 73 6.00 -6.63 -8.63
CA ALA A 73 6.18 -8.02 -9.03
C ALA A 73 5.16 -8.43 -10.07
N THR A 74 5.57 -9.31 -10.97
CA THR A 74 4.68 -9.87 -11.98
C THR A 74 4.14 -11.23 -11.54
N THR A 75 4.80 -11.90 -10.63
CA THR A 75 4.37 -13.21 -10.15
C THR A 75 4.17 -13.21 -8.65
N GLN A 76 3.40 -14.19 -8.18
CA GLN A 76 3.18 -14.35 -6.75
C GLN A 76 4.48 -14.66 -6.02
N ALA A 77 5.36 -15.45 -6.64
CA ALA A 77 6.64 -15.79 -6.02
C ALA A 77 7.51 -14.56 -5.78
N GLU A 78 7.58 -13.67 -6.76
CA GLU A 78 8.31 -12.40 -6.59
C GLU A 78 7.68 -11.55 -5.49
N GLN A 79 6.36 -11.51 -5.44
CA GLN A 79 5.65 -10.75 -4.41
C GLN A 79 5.95 -11.31 -3.02
N ASP A 80 6.01 -12.63 -2.88
CA ASP A 80 6.32 -13.27 -1.60
C ASP A 80 7.73 -12.91 -1.14
N GLU A 81 8.68 -12.87 -2.06
CA GLU A 81 10.05 -12.46 -1.75
C GLU A 81 10.07 -10.99 -1.29
N ASN A 82 9.35 -10.13 -2.00
CA ASN A 82 9.28 -8.72 -1.64
C ASN A 82 8.59 -8.52 -0.29
N THR A 83 7.58 -9.32 0.01
CA THR A 83 6.87 -9.26 1.29
C THR A 83 7.78 -9.66 2.44
N LYS A 84 8.71 -10.59 2.22
CA LYS A 84 9.70 -10.93 3.24
C LYS A 84 10.56 -9.72 3.62
N LYS A 85 10.91 -8.90 2.65
CA LYS A 85 11.68 -7.68 2.91
C LYS A 85 10.92 -6.71 3.80
N LEU A 86 9.61 -6.59 3.58
CA LEU A 86 8.78 -5.77 4.46
C LEU A 86 8.76 -6.36 5.88
N THR A 87 8.63 -7.69 5.99
CA THR A 87 8.62 -8.35 7.29
C THR A 87 9.93 -8.11 8.04
N GLU A 88 11.05 -8.21 7.35
CA GLU A 88 12.34 -7.92 7.96
C GLU A 88 12.43 -6.47 8.41
N TYR A 89 11.99 -5.56 7.59
CA TYR A 89 11.96 -4.13 7.94
C TYR A 89 11.13 -3.91 9.20
N CYS A 90 9.96 -4.53 9.28
CA CYS A 90 9.10 -4.38 10.45
C CYS A 90 9.74 -4.98 11.71
N ASN A 91 10.46 -6.08 11.56
CA ASN A 91 11.16 -6.70 12.69
C ASN A 91 12.31 -5.82 13.19
N GLN A 92 12.96 -5.10 12.30
CA GLN A 92 14.06 -4.19 12.66
C GLN A 92 13.55 -2.85 13.18
N ASN A 93 12.32 -2.51 12.91
CA ASN A 93 11.72 -1.24 13.30
C ASN A 93 10.39 -1.45 14.03
N PRO A 94 10.44 -2.02 15.23
CA PRO A 94 9.20 -2.30 15.97
C PRO A 94 8.44 -1.00 16.21
N GLY A 95 7.15 -1.09 16.09
CA GLY A 95 6.29 0.07 16.26
C GLY A 95 5.96 0.82 14.98
N VAL A 96 6.76 0.66 13.95
CA VAL A 96 6.46 1.35 12.69
C VAL A 96 5.34 0.65 11.93
N CYS A 97 5.29 -0.65 12.02
CA CYS A 97 4.28 -1.45 11.34
C CYS A 97 3.04 -1.73 12.19
N ASP A 98 3.11 -1.44 13.48
CA ASP A 98 1.99 -1.68 14.38
C ASP A 98 1.05 -0.51 14.29
N GLY A 99 -0.05 -0.66 13.75
CA GLY A 99 -1.00 0.40 13.52
C GLY A 99 -1.26 1.38 14.62
N GLY A 100 -0.53 1.32 15.66
CA GLY A 100 -0.92 2.09 16.78
C GLY A 100 -0.55 3.54 16.74
N ASN A 101 0.48 3.90 16.28
CA ASN A 101 0.91 5.21 16.51
C ASN A 101 1.70 5.77 15.39
N GLY A 102 1.34 5.37 14.32
CA GLY A 102 2.11 5.67 13.25
C GLY A 102 2.19 7.07 12.83
N SER A 103 2.60 7.82 13.67
CA SER A 103 2.53 9.17 13.31
C SER A 103 3.41 9.51 12.17
N GLY A 104 4.29 8.75 11.90
CA GLY A 104 5.09 9.29 10.93
C GLY A 104 4.84 9.00 9.56
N ALA A 105 4.18 8.11 9.41
CA ALA A 105 4.13 7.66 8.14
C ALA A 105 3.43 8.40 7.19
N THR A 106 2.89 9.20 7.54
CA THR A 106 2.09 9.81 6.73
C THR A 106 2.66 10.20 5.49
N GLY A 107 2.65 10.97 5.29
CA GLY A 107 2.81 11.51 4.16
C GLY A 107 3.57 11.13 3.14
N SER A 108 4.35 10.80 3.51
CA SER A 108 5.21 10.62 2.67
C SER A 108 4.84 9.85 1.57
N ALA A 109 4.33 9.04 1.79
CA ALA A 109 4.11 8.19 0.84
C ALA A 109 3.86 8.69 -0.44
N THR A 110 3.31 9.57 -0.44
CA THR A 110 2.94 10.02 -1.52
C THR A 110 3.71 9.89 -2.66
N PRO A 111 4.41 10.54 -2.79
CA PRO A 111 5.00 10.69 -3.98
C PRO A 111 5.61 9.54 -4.50
N SER A 112 6.04 9.06 -3.82
CA SER A 112 6.74 8.11 -4.27
C SER A 112 6.25 7.48 -5.25
N ALA A 113 5.50 7.39 -5.06
CA ALA A 113 4.98 6.73 -5.88
C ALA A 113 5.67 6.84 -7.00
N GLY A 114 5.80 7.66 -7.14
CA GLY A 114 6.23 7.75 -8.28
C GLY A 114 7.14 6.85 -8.53
N ALA A 115 7.50 6.82 -7.92
CA ALA A 115 8.34 6.12 -8.20
C ALA A 115 8.10 5.30 -9.04
N GLY A 116 7.61 5.17 -8.78
CA GLY A 116 7.41 4.45 -9.50
C GLY A 116 8.02 4.43 -10.48
N ASP A 117 8.19 4.73 -10.43
CA ASP A 117 8.55 4.62 -11.28
C ASP A 117 9.41 4.08 -11.62
N GLY A 118 9.59 4.18 -11.34
CA GLY A 118 10.56 3.86 -11.77
C GLY A 118 10.72 2.71 -12.25
N GLN A 119 10.70 2.40 -12.27
CA GLN A 119 10.71 1.36 -12.82
C GLN A 119 10.89 1.26 -13.76
#